data_816ec419a909fa70f45ca0685856b827
#
_entry.id   816ec419a909fa70f45ca0685856b827
#
_cell.length_a   1.000
_cell.length_b   1.000
_cell.length_c   1.000
_cell.angle_alpha   90.00
_cell.angle_beta   90.00
_cell.angle_gamma   90.00
#
_symmetry.space_group_name_H-M   'P 1'
#
loop_
_entity.id
_entity.type
_entity.pdbx_description
1 polymer ?
#
loop_
_entity_poly.entity_id
_entity_poly.type
_entity_poly.pdbx_seq_one_letter_code
_entity_poly.pdbx_strand_id
1 'polypeptide(L)'
;MISRSFSEFVERASRWGKVREVFLKLISRLRGVSVLGFEVSVNWLPEKRPFLGELFDVLDEVGERTGEKVIVVFDEFQRSQGPVGASLHGAIAHSYDFHRNLSFVITGSEMGVLYGILENPENPLYGRAYLEVRTRKLSREESLDFLNRGFEETGVKVGNEVERAVEELDGIIGWLTYYGYLRVSGRDNFESVINEAVKLAKSELESFLARRVSRRYKMVLKLLAEGVTEWGRLKRAIENYEGVELSDRVLYEVLQGLRKHSIIDDENRFTDPVVKRAAQRL
;
A
#
# COMPACT_ATOMS: atom_id res chain seq x y z
N MET A 1 -0.46 -14.86 -2.16
CA MET A 1 -1.45 -13.77 -2.34
C MET A 1 -2.23 -13.92 -3.65
N ILE A 2 -1.60 -13.97 -4.81
CA ILE A 2 -2.29 -14.13 -6.13
C ILE A 2 -3.22 -15.35 -6.18
N SER A 3 -2.82 -16.52 -5.64
CA SER A 3 -3.63 -17.75 -5.65
C SER A 3 -4.96 -17.62 -4.88
N ARG A 4 -4.96 -16.89 -3.76
CA ARG A 4 -6.17 -16.73 -2.92
C ARG A 4 -7.17 -15.78 -3.59
N SER A 5 -6.70 -14.64 -4.09
CA SER A 5 -7.53 -13.69 -4.84
C SER A 5 -8.11 -14.31 -6.11
N PHE A 6 -7.35 -15.19 -6.75
CA PHE A 6 -7.80 -15.88 -7.94
C PHE A 6 -8.89 -16.92 -7.64
N SER A 7 -8.76 -17.70 -6.57
CA SER A 7 -9.80 -18.63 -6.12
C SER A 7 -11.08 -17.89 -5.71
N GLU A 8 -10.95 -16.77 -5.00
CA GLU A 8 -12.09 -15.92 -4.63
C GLU A 8 -12.78 -15.28 -5.85
N PHE A 9 -12.00 -14.91 -6.89
CA PHE A 9 -12.56 -14.43 -8.15
C PHE A 9 -13.39 -15.51 -8.83
N VAL A 10 -12.88 -16.74 -8.93
CA VAL A 10 -13.59 -17.87 -9.54
C VAL A 10 -14.89 -18.18 -8.78
N GLU A 11 -14.86 -18.11 -7.46
CA GLU A 11 -16.03 -18.35 -6.59
C GLU A 11 -17.10 -17.24 -6.77
N ARG A 12 -16.71 -15.99 -6.89
CA ARG A 12 -17.61 -14.85 -7.17
C ARG A 12 -18.12 -14.82 -8.60
N ALA A 13 -17.32 -15.19 -9.58
CA ALA A 13 -17.72 -15.34 -10.99
C ALA A 13 -18.78 -16.43 -11.17
N SER A 14 -19.04 -17.25 -10.14
CA SER A 14 -20.11 -18.26 -10.18
C SER A 14 -21.52 -17.69 -10.41
N ARG A 15 -21.72 -16.40 -10.16
CA ARG A 15 -22.99 -15.69 -10.41
C ARG A 15 -23.17 -15.30 -11.89
N TRP A 16 -22.12 -15.36 -12.70
CA TRP A 16 -22.10 -14.93 -14.10
C TRP A 16 -21.84 -16.14 -15.01
N GLY A 17 -22.83 -17.03 -15.12
CA GLY A 17 -22.69 -18.36 -15.73
C GLY A 17 -21.87 -18.42 -17.00
N LYS A 18 -22.11 -17.51 -17.98
CA LYS A 18 -21.38 -17.49 -19.26
C LYS A 18 -19.91 -17.07 -19.09
N VAL A 19 -19.63 -16.03 -18.29
CA VAL A 19 -18.26 -15.55 -18.03
C VAL A 19 -17.44 -16.65 -17.35
N ARG A 20 -18.03 -17.32 -16.39
CA ARG A 20 -17.41 -18.42 -15.66
C ARG A 20 -17.08 -19.61 -16.56
N GLU A 21 -18.01 -20.05 -17.39
CA GLU A 21 -17.79 -21.17 -18.28
C GLU A 21 -16.63 -20.91 -19.25
N VAL A 22 -16.63 -19.72 -19.87
CA VAL A 22 -15.54 -19.29 -20.77
C VAL A 22 -14.22 -19.25 -19.99
N PHE A 23 -14.20 -18.64 -18.80
CA PHE A 23 -13.02 -18.53 -17.98
C PHE A 23 -12.44 -19.90 -17.58
N LEU A 24 -13.26 -20.81 -17.04
CA LEU A 24 -12.81 -22.15 -16.65
C LEU A 24 -12.25 -22.93 -17.83
N LYS A 25 -12.86 -22.82 -18.99
CA LYS A 25 -12.39 -23.47 -20.22
C LYS A 25 -11.05 -22.92 -20.70
N LEU A 26 -10.82 -21.61 -20.56
CA LEU A 26 -9.58 -20.99 -21.00
C LEU A 26 -8.45 -21.24 -20.00
N ILE A 27 -8.71 -21.08 -18.70
CA ILE A 27 -7.71 -21.26 -17.69
C ILE A 27 -7.20 -22.71 -17.55
N SER A 28 -8.03 -23.70 -17.91
CA SER A 28 -7.62 -25.10 -17.95
C SER A 28 -6.52 -25.40 -18.97
N ARG A 29 -6.25 -24.48 -19.90
CA ARG A 29 -5.18 -24.58 -20.89
C ARG A 29 -3.83 -24.12 -20.35
N LEU A 30 -3.84 -23.38 -19.23
CA LEU A 30 -2.61 -22.87 -18.64
C LEU A 30 -1.81 -24.00 -17.97
N ARG A 31 -0.50 -23.94 -18.14
CA ARG A 31 0.42 -24.85 -17.48
C ARG A 31 0.29 -24.74 -15.95
N GLY A 32 0.19 -25.88 -15.28
CA GLY A 32 0.10 -25.92 -13.81
C GLY A 32 -1.26 -25.54 -13.24
N VAL A 33 -2.27 -25.36 -14.08
CA VAL A 33 -3.65 -25.14 -13.64
C VAL A 33 -4.47 -26.41 -13.86
N SER A 34 -5.18 -26.83 -12.82
CA SER A 34 -6.13 -27.94 -12.86
C SER A 34 -7.53 -27.43 -12.53
N VAL A 35 -8.51 -27.85 -13.33
CA VAL A 35 -9.92 -27.50 -13.13
C VAL A 35 -10.68 -28.80 -12.92
N LEU A 36 -11.27 -28.98 -11.72
CA LEU A 36 -12.12 -30.11 -11.36
C LEU A 36 -13.51 -29.59 -10.98
N GLY A 37 -14.43 -29.63 -11.93
CA GLY A 37 -15.78 -29.07 -11.76
C GLY A 37 -15.74 -27.58 -11.49
N PHE A 38 -15.90 -27.21 -10.22
CA PHE A 38 -15.89 -25.81 -9.76
C PHE A 38 -14.61 -25.40 -9.04
N GLU A 39 -13.69 -26.31 -8.81
CA GLU A 39 -12.42 -26.05 -8.15
C GLU A 39 -11.33 -25.77 -9.18
N VAL A 40 -10.61 -24.69 -8.98
CA VAL A 40 -9.41 -24.33 -9.74
C VAL A 40 -8.22 -24.41 -8.79
N SER A 41 -7.30 -25.30 -9.06
CA SER A 41 -6.03 -25.37 -8.37
C SER A 41 -4.89 -24.92 -9.25
N VAL A 42 -3.97 -24.10 -8.72
CA VAL A 42 -2.80 -23.62 -9.43
C VAL A 42 -1.54 -24.15 -8.76
N ASN A 43 -0.69 -24.77 -9.55
CA ASN A 43 0.59 -25.27 -9.07
C ASN A 43 1.64 -24.16 -9.17
N TRP A 44 2.07 -23.63 -8.02
CA TRP A 44 3.03 -22.52 -7.91
C TRP A 44 4.49 -22.97 -7.81
N LEU A 45 4.79 -24.24 -7.99
CA LEU A 45 6.19 -24.68 -8.06
C LEU A 45 6.89 -24.00 -9.26
N PRO A 46 8.15 -23.57 -9.13
CA PRO A 46 8.86 -22.79 -10.16
C PRO A 46 8.81 -23.40 -11.55
N GLU A 47 8.85 -24.73 -11.63
CA GLU A 47 8.85 -25.49 -12.89
C GLU A 47 7.46 -25.68 -13.52
N LYS A 48 6.37 -25.43 -12.75
CA LYS A 48 4.99 -25.74 -13.16
C LYS A 48 4.05 -24.53 -13.09
N ARG A 49 4.52 -23.41 -12.52
CA ARG A 49 3.70 -22.20 -12.43
C ARG A 49 3.38 -21.64 -13.82
N PRO A 50 2.17 -21.10 -14.02
CA PRO A 50 1.85 -20.39 -15.26
C PRO A 50 2.72 -19.12 -15.36
N PHE A 51 3.09 -18.74 -16.59
CA PHE A 51 3.68 -17.43 -16.84
C PHE A 51 2.60 -16.35 -16.68
N LEU A 52 2.99 -15.20 -16.09
CA LEU A 52 2.05 -14.08 -15.87
C LEU A 52 1.48 -13.55 -17.19
N GLY A 53 2.30 -13.55 -18.28
CA GLY A 53 1.83 -13.19 -19.61
C GLY A 53 0.68 -14.09 -20.08
N GLU A 54 0.85 -15.41 -20.01
CA GLU A 54 -0.18 -16.37 -20.41
C GLU A 54 -1.49 -16.18 -19.60
N LEU A 55 -1.37 -15.82 -18.31
CA LEU A 55 -2.54 -15.51 -17.50
C LEU A 55 -3.26 -14.27 -18.01
N PHE A 56 -2.52 -13.21 -18.37
CA PHE A 56 -3.11 -11.99 -18.92
C PHE A 56 -3.71 -12.22 -20.30
N ASP A 57 -3.09 -13.05 -21.16
CA ASP A 57 -3.64 -13.47 -22.45
C ASP A 57 -5.02 -14.14 -22.25
N VAL A 58 -5.12 -15.06 -21.29
CA VAL A 58 -6.39 -15.72 -20.96
C VAL A 58 -7.43 -14.74 -20.46
N LEU A 59 -7.05 -13.78 -19.61
CA LEU A 59 -7.98 -12.78 -19.09
C LEU A 59 -8.48 -11.84 -20.19
N ASP A 60 -7.64 -11.46 -21.15
CA ASP A 60 -8.05 -10.67 -22.31
C ASP A 60 -9.01 -11.47 -23.23
N GLU A 61 -8.69 -12.74 -23.48
CA GLU A 61 -9.56 -13.64 -24.27
C GLU A 61 -10.94 -13.86 -23.59
N VAL A 62 -10.98 -13.91 -22.26
CA VAL A 62 -12.26 -13.93 -21.51
C VAL A 62 -13.05 -12.67 -21.81
N GLY A 63 -12.42 -11.51 -21.70
CA GLY A 63 -13.05 -10.23 -22.02
C GLY A 63 -13.58 -10.17 -23.46
N GLU A 64 -12.78 -10.60 -24.42
CA GLU A 64 -13.18 -10.64 -25.83
C GLU A 64 -14.39 -11.54 -26.05
N ARG A 65 -14.39 -12.75 -25.50
CA ARG A 65 -15.49 -13.72 -25.71
C ARG A 65 -16.78 -13.38 -24.99
N THR A 66 -16.68 -12.64 -23.91
CA THR A 66 -17.85 -12.26 -23.09
C THR A 66 -18.37 -10.88 -23.38
N GLY A 67 -17.58 -10.02 -24.02
CA GLY A 67 -17.85 -8.60 -24.23
C GLY A 67 -17.63 -7.74 -22.97
N GLU A 68 -16.99 -8.31 -21.94
CA GLU A 68 -16.77 -7.65 -20.65
C GLU A 68 -15.34 -7.12 -20.53
N LYS A 69 -15.15 -6.08 -19.74
CA LYS A 69 -13.81 -5.59 -19.38
C LYS A 69 -13.31 -6.29 -18.14
N VAL A 70 -12.08 -6.81 -18.19
CA VAL A 70 -11.40 -7.42 -17.05
C VAL A 70 -10.49 -6.41 -16.40
N ILE A 71 -10.62 -6.23 -15.08
CA ILE A 71 -9.77 -5.33 -14.29
C ILE A 71 -8.91 -6.17 -13.35
N VAL A 72 -7.61 -6.02 -13.47
CA VAL A 72 -6.62 -6.63 -12.57
C VAL A 72 -6.10 -5.56 -11.62
N VAL A 73 -6.24 -5.80 -10.32
CA VAL A 73 -5.80 -4.87 -9.28
C VAL A 73 -4.54 -5.39 -8.61
N PHE A 74 -3.50 -4.58 -8.59
CA PHE A 74 -2.27 -4.83 -7.84
C PHE A 74 -2.19 -3.87 -6.66
N ASP A 75 -2.43 -4.40 -5.47
CA ASP A 75 -2.31 -3.65 -4.23
C ASP A 75 -0.87 -3.65 -3.71
N GLU A 76 -0.43 -2.51 -3.15
CA GLU A 76 0.94 -2.31 -2.65
C GLU A 76 2.03 -2.61 -3.71
N PHE A 77 1.82 -2.10 -4.93
CA PHE A 77 2.66 -2.43 -6.09
C PHE A 77 4.13 -2.06 -5.93
N GLN A 78 4.46 -1.09 -5.08
CA GLN A 78 5.84 -0.75 -4.74
C GLN A 78 6.63 -1.93 -4.14
N ARG A 79 5.93 -2.98 -3.68
CA ARG A 79 6.57 -4.22 -3.21
C ARG A 79 7.01 -5.15 -4.35
N SER A 80 6.63 -4.86 -5.58
CA SER A 80 7.01 -5.64 -6.77
C SER A 80 8.43 -5.30 -7.24
N GLN A 81 9.42 -5.51 -6.37
CA GLN A 81 10.84 -5.28 -6.67
C GLN A 81 11.59 -6.59 -6.90
N GLY A 82 12.80 -6.48 -7.47
CA GLY A 82 13.65 -7.63 -7.77
C GLY A 82 13.21 -8.43 -9.00
N PRO A 83 13.78 -9.63 -9.22
CA PRO A 83 13.57 -10.39 -10.46
C PRO A 83 12.12 -10.77 -10.74
N VAL A 84 11.35 -11.09 -9.70
CA VAL A 84 9.91 -11.41 -9.82
C VAL A 84 9.13 -10.15 -10.21
N GLY A 85 9.48 -9.01 -9.62
CA GLY A 85 8.89 -7.71 -9.97
C GLY A 85 9.17 -7.35 -11.43
N ALA A 86 10.39 -7.49 -11.89
CA ALA A 86 10.75 -7.22 -13.28
C ALA A 86 9.94 -8.08 -14.27
N SER A 87 9.73 -9.36 -13.97
CA SER A 87 8.87 -10.24 -14.77
C SER A 87 7.40 -9.76 -14.79
N LEU A 88 6.87 -9.32 -13.65
CA LEU A 88 5.53 -8.75 -13.54
C LEU A 88 5.41 -7.46 -14.34
N HIS A 89 6.38 -6.55 -14.22
CA HIS A 89 6.38 -5.28 -14.94
C HIS A 89 6.43 -5.50 -16.46
N GLY A 90 7.24 -6.47 -16.93
CA GLY A 90 7.28 -6.87 -18.33
C GLY A 90 5.95 -7.43 -18.84
N ALA A 91 5.29 -8.28 -18.05
CA ALA A 91 3.99 -8.83 -18.39
C ALA A 91 2.89 -7.75 -18.46
N ILE A 92 2.86 -6.81 -17.51
CA ILE A 92 1.91 -5.68 -17.52
C ILE A 92 2.19 -4.79 -18.75
N ALA A 93 3.46 -4.50 -19.03
CA ALA A 93 3.85 -3.69 -20.17
C ALA A 93 3.41 -4.31 -21.49
N HIS A 94 3.64 -5.62 -21.70
CA HIS A 94 3.17 -6.36 -22.85
C HIS A 94 1.64 -6.30 -22.96
N SER A 95 0.97 -6.52 -21.85
CA SER A 95 -0.49 -6.49 -21.79
C SER A 95 -1.07 -5.11 -22.13
N TYR A 96 -0.43 -4.03 -21.65
CA TYR A 96 -0.81 -2.67 -22.00
C TYR A 96 -0.72 -2.40 -23.51
N ASP A 97 0.31 -2.94 -24.15
CA ASP A 97 0.57 -2.69 -25.58
C ASP A 97 -0.35 -3.52 -26.49
N PHE A 98 -0.76 -4.72 -26.09
CA PHE A 98 -1.41 -5.69 -26.99
C PHE A 98 -2.83 -6.10 -26.59
N HIS A 99 -3.21 -6.01 -25.33
CA HIS A 99 -4.54 -6.40 -24.87
C HIS A 99 -5.55 -5.25 -24.95
N ARG A 100 -6.80 -5.56 -25.24
CA ARG A 100 -7.86 -4.57 -25.42
C ARG A 100 -8.96 -4.65 -24.35
N ASN A 101 -9.12 -5.80 -23.75
CA ASN A 101 -10.17 -6.06 -22.76
C ASN A 101 -9.65 -6.12 -21.34
N LEU A 102 -8.34 -5.94 -21.15
CA LEU A 102 -7.67 -5.97 -19.86
C LEU A 102 -7.25 -4.55 -19.44
N SER A 103 -7.54 -4.21 -18.20
CA SER A 103 -7.11 -2.95 -17.58
C SER A 103 -6.45 -3.23 -16.23
N PHE A 104 -5.47 -2.41 -15.86
CA PHE A 104 -4.77 -2.54 -14.60
C PHE A 104 -5.07 -1.38 -13.67
N VAL A 105 -5.32 -1.69 -12.41
CA VAL A 105 -5.34 -0.72 -11.31
C VAL A 105 -4.18 -1.04 -10.38
N ILE A 106 -3.35 -0.06 -10.14
CA ILE A 106 -2.17 -0.19 -9.28
C ILE A 106 -2.38 0.71 -8.07
N THR A 107 -2.25 0.17 -6.86
CA THR A 107 -2.24 0.97 -5.64
C THR A 107 -0.87 0.95 -4.98
N GLY A 108 -0.58 1.96 -4.19
CA GLY A 108 0.64 2.03 -3.40
C GLY A 108 0.57 3.15 -2.36
N SER A 109 1.17 2.90 -1.21
CA SER A 109 1.28 3.85 -0.10
C SER A 109 2.63 4.59 -0.08
N GLU A 110 3.69 3.96 -0.58
CA GLU A 110 5.03 4.53 -0.68
C GLU A 110 5.20 5.19 -2.07
N MET A 111 4.63 6.40 -2.24
CA MET A 111 4.50 7.06 -3.54
C MET A 111 5.84 7.25 -4.27
N GLY A 112 6.90 7.67 -3.57
CA GLY A 112 8.20 7.84 -4.18
C GLY A 112 8.86 6.52 -4.62
N VAL A 113 8.49 5.39 -4.01
CA VAL A 113 8.92 4.05 -4.49
C VAL A 113 8.12 3.67 -5.72
N LEU A 114 6.80 3.92 -5.70
CA LEU A 114 5.92 3.64 -6.84
C LEU A 114 6.33 4.45 -8.08
N TYR A 115 6.53 5.75 -7.95
CA TYR A 115 7.06 6.58 -9.05
C TYR A 115 8.44 6.10 -9.52
N GLY A 116 9.31 5.68 -8.60
CA GLY A 116 10.59 5.09 -8.96
C GLY A 116 10.49 3.82 -9.79
N ILE A 117 9.34 3.14 -9.81
CA ILE A 117 9.05 2.02 -10.72
C ILE A 117 8.49 2.54 -12.04
N LEU A 118 7.50 3.43 -12.00
CA LEU A 118 6.76 3.88 -13.18
C LEU A 118 7.55 4.85 -14.07
N GLU A 119 8.41 5.66 -13.47
CA GLU A 119 9.18 6.72 -14.14
C GLU A 119 10.65 6.35 -14.41
N ASN A 120 11.08 5.13 -14.02
CA ASN A 120 12.44 4.67 -14.32
C ASN A 120 12.56 4.25 -15.79
N PRO A 121 13.46 4.89 -16.58
CA PRO A 121 13.67 4.55 -18.00
C PRO A 121 14.06 3.10 -18.25
N GLU A 122 14.66 2.43 -17.26
CA GLU A 122 15.05 1.01 -17.37
C GLU A 122 13.89 0.05 -17.07
N ASN A 123 12.76 0.57 -16.55
CA ASN A 123 11.60 -0.27 -16.21
C ASN A 123 10.70 -0.46 -17.44
N PRO A 124 10.21 -1.68 -17.71
CA PRO A 124 9.28 -1.92 -18.81
C PRO A 124 8.02 -1.05 -18.79
N LEU A 125 7.59 -0.55 -17.62
CA LEU A 125 6.41 0.30 -17.50
C LEU A 125 6.66 1.77 -17.90
N TYR A 126 7.91 2.17 -18.05
CA TYR A 126 8.27 3.54 -18.40
C TYR A 126 7.62 3.99 -19.74
N GLY A 127 7.16 5.23 -19.76
CA GLY A 127 6.56 5.84 -20.95
C GLY A 127 5.13 5.39 -21.29
N ARG A 128 4.52 4.50 -20.50
CA ARG A 128 3.12 4.12 -20.66
C ARG A 128 2.22 5.08 -19.90
N ALA A 129 1.17 5.55 -20.59
CA ALA A 129 0.22 6.49 -20.00
C ALA A 129 -0.65 5.82 -18.93
N TYR A 130 -0.87 6.50 -17.83
CA TYR A 130 -1.78 6.09 -16.76
C TYR A 130 -2.58 7.28 -16.22
N LEU A 131 -3.74 6.98 -15.64
CA LEU A 131 -4.52 7.95 -14.91
C LEU A 131 -4.17 7.85 -13.43
N GLU A 132 -3.69 8.93 -12.84
CA GLU A 132 -3.41 9.00 -11.42
C GLU A 132 -4.65 9.45 -10.65
N VAL A 133 -4.99 8.69 -9.61
CA VAL A 133 -6.02 9.06 -8.63
C VAL A 133 -5.35 9.17 -7.27
N ARG A 134 -5.20 10.40 -6.79
CA ARG A 134 -4.64 10.67 -5.47
C ARG A 134 -5.74 10.63 -4.42
N THR A 135 -5.58 9.73 -3.44
CA THR A 135 -6.38 9.76 -2.24
C THR A 135 -5.91 10.88 -1.33
N ARG A 136 -6.83 11.50 -0.61
CA ARG A 136 -6.52 12.53 0.39
C ARG A 136 -7.00 12.10 1.77
N LYS A 137 -6.50 12.76 2.78
CA LYS A 137 -7.10 12.69 4.12
C LYS A 137 -8.56 13.17 4.07
N LEU A 138 -9.39 12.59 4.88
CA LEU A 138 -10.75 13.09 5.09
C LEU A 138 -10.69 14.46 5.77
N SER A 139 -11.60 15.35 5.41
CA SER A 139 -11.79 16.58 6.18
C SER A 139 -12.30 16.26 7.60
N ARG A 140 -12.28 17.25 8.48
CA ARG A 140 -12.83 17.08 9.83
C ARG A 140 -14.30 16.62 9.80
N GLU A 141 -15.09 17.20 8.92
CA GLU A 141 -16.52 16.87 8.77
C GLU A 141 -16.72 15.47 8.20
N GLU A 142 -15.98 15.11 7.15
CA GLU A 142 -16.01 13.76 6.58
C GLU A 142 -15.55 12.70 7.58
N SER A 143 -14.56 13.01 8.42
CA SER A 143 -14.08 12.10 9.46
C SER A 143 -15.09 11.87 10.57
N LEU A 144 -15.79 12.94 10.96
CA LEU A 144 -16.89 12.86 11.94
C LEU A 144 -18.04 12.03 11.38
N ASP A 145 -18.48 12.30 10.13
CA ASP A 145 -19.53 11.53 9.47
C ASP A 145 -19.16 10.05 9.37
N PHE A 146 -17.92 9.77 8.94
CA PHE A 146 -17.42 8.40 8.82
C PHE A 146 -17.48 7.61 10.13
N LEU A 147 -16.99 8.19 11.22
CA LEU A 147 -17.01 7.52 12.54
C LEU A 147 -18.42 7.40 13.10
N ASN A 148 -19.22 8.46 13.02
CA ASN A 148 -20.59 8.45 13.54
C ASN A 148 -21.45 7.39 12.84
N ARG A 149 -21.40 7.31 11.50
CA ARG A 149 -22.10 6.28 10.73
C ARG A 149 -21.63 4.86 11.10
N GLY A 150 -20.34 4.64 11.25
CA GLY A 150 -19.81 3.34 11.66
C GLY A 150 -20.29 2.93 13.06
N PHE A 151 -20.39 3.87 14.01
CA PHE A 151 -20.91 3.59 15.34
C PHE A 151 -22.44 3.41 15.35
N GLU A 152 -23.19 4.17 14.55
CA GLU A 152 -24.64 3.96 14.37
C GLU A 152 -24.94 2.58 13.80
N GLU A 153 -24.24 2.14 12.75
CA GLU A 153 -24.41 0.82 12.14
C GLU A 153 -24.11 -0.34 13.11
N THR A 154 -23.20 -0.14 14.04
CA THR A 154 -22.80 -1.15 15.03
C THR A 154 -23.55 -1.04 16.36
N GLY A 155 -24.38 0.00 16.54
CA GLY A 155 -25.12 0.25 17.77
C GLY A 155 -24.28 0.67 18.97
N VAL A 156 -23.02 1.04 18.75
CA VAL A 156 -22.09 1.47 19.80
C VAL A 156 -22.32 2.97 20.09
N LYS A 157 -22.58 3.28 21.34
CA LYS A 157 -22.71 4.68 21.79
C LYS A 157 -21.34 5.22 22.17
N VAL A 158 -20.90 6.27 21.49
CA VAL A 158 -19.69 7.03 21.78
C VAL A 158 -20.08 8.46 22.13
N GLY A 159 -19.36 9.06 23.09
CA GLY A 159 -19.54 10.46 23.48
C GLY A 159 -18.65 11.41 22.66
N ASN A 160 -18.25 12.52 23.29
CA ASN A 160 -17.39 13.56 22.68
C ASN A 160 -15.99 13.08 22.26
N GLU A 161 -15.65 11.82 22.50
CA GLU A 161 -14.37 11.21 22.12
C GLU A 161 -14.19 11.14 20.61
N VAL A 162 -15.28 11.13 19.81
CA VAL A 162 -15.21 11.10 18.35
C VAL A 162 -14.51 12.33 17.80
N GLU A 163 -14.83 13.51 18.33
CA GLU A 163 -14.19 14.77 17.93
C GLU A 163 -12.69 14.73 18.21
N ARG A 164 -12.32 14.26 19.40
CA ARG A 164 -10.94 14.11 19.79
C ARG A 164 -10.20 13.09 18.92
N ALA A 165 -10.84 11.96 18.57
CA ALA A 165 -10.28 10.97 17.67
C ALA A 165 -10.01 11.56 16.28
N VAL A 166 -10.92 12.34 15.74
CA VAL A 166 -10.76 13.02 14.45
C VAL A 166 -9.57 13.99 14.47
N GLU A 167 -9.41 14.76 15.54
CA GLU A 167 -8.29 15.69 15.70
C GLU A 167 -6.94 14.95 15.81
N GLU A 168 -6.89 13.85 16.58
CA GLU A 168 -5.65 13.11 16.82
C GLU A 168 -5.23 12.21 15.65
N LEU A 169 -6.19 11.75 14.83
CA LEU A 169 -5.95 10.85 13.70
C LEU A 169 -5.92 11.58 12.35
N ASP A 170 -6.20 12.88 12.34
CA ASP A 170 -5.98 13.81 11.23
C ASP A 170 -6.54 13.32 9.87
N GLY A 171 -7.76 12.78 9.89
CA GLY A 171 -8.47 12.35 8.67
C GLY A 171 -7.86 11.15 7.95
N ILE A 172 -6.91 10.45 8.54
CA ILE A 172 -6.33 9.23 7.97
C ILE A 172 -7.28 8.08 8.15
N ILE A 173 -7.96 7.69 7.06
CA ILE A 173 -9.05 6.70 7.07
C ILE A 173 -8.64 5.35 7.69
N GLY A 174 -7.39 4.92 7.51
CA GLY A 174 -6.86 3.70 8.13
C GLY A 174 -6.89 3.78 9.65
N TRP A 175 -6.45 4.89 10.23
CA TRP A 175 -6.49 5.09 11.68
C TRP A 175 -7.90 5.32 12.22
N LEU A 176 -8.75 6.03 11.49
CA LEU A 176 -10.16 6.18 11.86
C LEU A 176 -10.88 4.83 11.88
N THR A 177 -10.65 3.98 10.87
CA THR A 177 -11.18 2.62 10.81
C THR A 177 -10.65 1.76 11.97
N TYR A 178 -9.36 1.82 12.25
CA TYR A 178 -8.75 1.08 13.35
C TYR A 178 -9.29 1.52 14.71
N TYR A 179 -9.44 2.83 14.90
CA TYR A 179 -10.09 3.39 16.09
C TYR A 179 -11.53 2.87 16.24
N GLY A 180 -12.35 2.98 15.19
CA GLY A 180 -13.72 2.49 15.19
C GLY A 180 -13.81 1.00 15.52
N TYR A 181 -12.95 0.18 14.90
CA TYR A 181 -12.89 -1.25 15.14
C TYR A 181 -12.58 -1.59 16.62
N LEU A 182 -11.57 -0.94 17.21
CA LEU A 182 -11.21 -1.17 18.60
C LEU A 182 -12.32 -0.75 19.56
N ARG A 183 -12.99 0.38 19.28
CA ARG A 183 -14.15 0.83 20.08
C ARG A 183 -15.32 -0.15 20.02
N VAL A 184 -15.66 -0.63 18.82
CA VAL A 184 -16.70 -1.64 18.62
C VAL A 184 -16.33 -2.98 19.29
N SER A 185 -15.05 -3.31 19.37
CA SER A 185 -14.54 -4.51 20.04
C SER A 185 -14.50 -4.40 21.56
N GLY A 186 -15.08 -3.37 22.16
CA GLY A 186 -15.20 -3.19 23.62
C GLY A 186 -13.99 -2.53 24.30
N ARG A 187 -13.14 -1.84 23.54
CA ARG A 187 -12.07 -1.01 24.10
C ARG A 187 -12.63 0.36 24.48
N ASP A 188 -12.92 0.58 25.74
CA ASP A 188 -13.60 1.78 26.21
C ASP A 188 -12.70 2.98 26.51
N ASN A 189 -11.42 2.76 26.73
CA ASN A 189 -10.46 3.83 27.06
C ASN A 189 -9.83 4.41 25.79
N PHE A 190 -10.13 5.68 25.50
CA PHE A 190 -9.62 6.42 24.36
C PHE A 190 -8.08 6.38 24.30
N GLU A 191 -7.40 6.69 25.38
CA GLU A 191 -5.91 6.72 25.44
C GLU A 191 -5.32 5.33 25.13
N SER A 192 -5.97 4.26 25.60
CA SER A 192 -5.55 2.89 25.28
C SER A 192 -5.62 2.61 23.80
N VAL A 193 -6.71 3.03 23.12
CA VAL A 193 -6.91 2.83 21.68
C VAL A 193 -5.87 3.60 20.87
N ILE A 194 -5.63 4.87 21.20
CA ILE A 194 -4.59 5.67 20.53
C ILE A 194 -3.20 5.09 20.77
N ASN A 195 -2.91 4.62 21.99
CA ASN A 195 -1.63 3.99 22.28
C ASN A 195 -1.42 2.68 21.50
N GLU A 196 -2.47 1.92 21.21
CA GLU A 196 -2.36 0.74 20.35
C GLU A 196 -2.05 1.12 18.89
N ALA A 197 -2.67 2.16 18.36
CA ALA A 197 -2.32 2.71 17.05
C ALA A 197 -0.85 3.14 16.99
N VAL A 198 -0.37 3.86 18.02
CA VAL A 198 1.03 4.29 18.11
C VAL A 198 2.00 3.10 18.23
N LYS A 199 1.63 2.03 18.93
CA LYS A 199 2.45 0.80 18.98
C LYS A 199 2.55 0.13 17.64
N LEU A 200 1.45 0.07 16.88
CA LEU A 200 1.43 -0.49 15.52
C LEU A 200 2.33 0.33 14.61
N ALA A 201 2.15 1.64 14.56
CA ALA A 201 3.00 2.54 13.77
C ALA A 201 4.48 2.45 14.17
N LYS A 202 4.78 2.27 15.47
CA LYS A 202 6.15 2.06 15.94
C LYS A 202 6.75 0.77 15.40
N SER A 203 6.01 -0.33 15.39
CA SER A 203 6.45 -1.60 14.82
C SER A 203 6.75 -1.48 13.32
N GLU A 204 5.95 -0.70 12.59
CA GLU A 204 6.20 -0.41 11.17
C GLU A 204 7.46 0.42 10.97
N LEU A 205 7.67 1.48 11.76
CA LEU A 205 8.91 2.26 11.75
C LEU A 205 10.14 1.42 12.11
N GLU A 206 10.05 0.55 13.10
CA GLU A 206 11.14 -0.37 13.48
C GLU A 206 11.46 -1.33 12.34
N SER A 207 10.43 -1.85 11.66
CA SER A 207 10.58 -2.69 10.46
C SER A 207 11.21 -1.94 9.29
N PHE A 208 10.86 -0.67 9.10
CA PHE A 208 11.51 0.22 8.14
C PHE A 208 13.00 0.42 8.48
N LEU A 209 13.30 0.73 9.74
CA LEU A 209 14.67 0.98 10.23
C LEU A 209 15.55 -0.27 10.15
N ALA A 210 15.00 -1.45 10.41
CA ALA A 210 15.74 -2.72 10.34
C ALA A 210 16.30 -3.02 8.94
N ARG A 211 15.68 -2.47 7.89
CA ARG A 211 16.14 -2.58 6.51
C ARG A 211 17.16 -1.51 6.11
N ARG A 212 17.54 -0.61 7.03
CA ARG A 212 18.46 0.51 6.77
C ARG A 212 19.82 0.25 7.39
N VAL A 213 20.86 0.45 6.61
CA VAL A 213 22.25 0.32 7.09
C VAL A 213 22.62 1.49 8.00
N SER A 214 22.13 2.69 7.70
CA SER A 214 22.50 3.90 8.45
C SER A 214 21.62 4.09 9.68
N ARG A 215 22.26 4.18 10.85
CA ARG A 215 21.60 4.52 12.13
C ARG A 215 21.05 5.94 12.18
N ARG A 216 21.44 6.80 11.23
CA ARG A 216 21.01 8.20 11.14
C ARG A 216 19.52 8.34 10.85
N TYR A 217 18.90 7.37 10.16
CA TYR A 217 17.44 7.35 9.97
C TYR A 217 16.68 7.46 11.30
N LYS A 218 17.08 6.68 12.29
CA LYS A 218 16.45 6.71 13.61
C LYS A 218 16.64 8.07 14.30
N MET A 219 17.83 8.65 14.22
CA MET A 219 18.14 9.95 14.81
C MET A 219 17.34 11.07 14.14
N VAL A 220 17.32 11.10 12.80
CA VAL A 220 16.56 12.09 12.03
C VAL A 220 15.09 12.01 12.37
N LEU A 221 14.49 10.80 12.42
CA LEU A 221 13.09 10.61 12.82
C LEU A 221 12.78 11.19 14.20
N LYS A 222 13.66 11.01 15.20
CA LYS A 222 13.49 11.58 16.52
C LYS A 222 13.53 13.10 16.48
N LEU A 223 14.52 13.68 15.84
CA LEU A 223 14.67 15.14 15.71
C LEU A 223 13.46 15.77 15.01
N LEU A 224 13.00 15.15 13.93
CA LEU A 224 11.80 15.60 13.20
C LEU A 224 10.54 15.49 14.09
N ALA A 225 10.44 14.45 14.90
CA ALA A 225 9.31 14.27 15.82
C ALA A 225 9.30 15.33 16.95
N GLU A 226 10.48 15.83 17.34
CA GLU A 226 10.68 16.95 18.25
C GLU A 226 10.46 18.33 17.59
N GLY A 227 10.19 18.35 16.27
CA GLY A 227 9.89 19.56 15.51
C GLY A 227 11.12 20.24 14.88
N VAL A 228 12.26 19.59 14.86
CA VAL A 228 13.47 20.10 14.19
C VAL A 228 13.39 19.75 12.70
N THR A 229 12.81 20.64 11.88
CA THR A 229 12.58 20.40 10.44
C THR A 229 13.56 21.11 9.53
N GLU A 230 14.22 22.15 10.02
CA GLU A 230 15.14 22.96 9.24
C GLU A 230 16.48 22.24 9.00
N TRP A 231 16.94 22.23 7.75
CA TRP A 231 18.17 21.58 7.32
C TRP A 231 19.37 21.88 8.23
N GLY A 232 19.67 23.15 8.45
CA GLY A 232 20.84 23.56 9.23
C GLY A 232 20.75 23.17 10.70
N ARG A 233 19.54 23.10 11.26
CA ARG A 233 19.32 22.66 12.65
C ARG A 233 19.45 21.15 12.76
N LEU A 234 18.89 20.39 11.82
CA LEU A 234 19.04 18.94 11.74
C LEU A 234 20.51 18.55 11.62
N LYS A 235 21.24 19.18 10.69
CA LYS A 235 22.66 18.90 10.48
C LYS A 235 23.46 19.10 11.76
N ARG A 236 23.35 20.29 12.39
CA ARG A 236 24.05 20.60 13.64
C ARG A 236 23.70 19.68 14.79
N ALA A 237 22.42 19.28 14.91
CA ALA A 237 22.00 18.36 15.96
C ALA A 237 22.65 16.98 15.79
N ILE A 238 22.75 16.48 14.56
CA ILE A 238 23.40 15.20 14.26
C ILE A 238 24.91 15.28 14.50
N GLU A 239 25.57 16.34 14.02
CA GLU A 239 27.01 16.59 14.22
C GLU A 239 27.38 16.68 15.71
N ASN A 240 26.58 17.38 16.48
CA ASN A 240 26.77 17.47 17.93
C ASN A 240 26.64 16.11 18.64
N TYR A 241 25.73 15.27 18.16
CA TYR A 241 25.54 13.94 18.73
C TYR A 241 26.63 12.95 18.32
N GLU A 242 27.04 12.96 17.05
CA GLU A 242 28.05 12.04 16.53
C GLU A 242 29.49 12.51 16.80
N GLY A 243 29.69 13.80 17.09
CA GLY A 243 31.01 14.39 17.28
C GLY A 243 31.84 14.50 16.01
N VAL A 244 31.22 14.38 14.84
CA VAL A 244 31.88 14.44 13.53
C VAL A 244 31.08 15.28 12.56
N GLU A 245 31.76 15.88 11.59
CA GLU A 245 31.11 16.65 10.53
C GLU A 245 30.22 15.76 9.64
N LEU A 246 29.02 16.22 9.35
CA LEU A 246 28.07 15.53 8.49
C LEU A 246 28.07 16.11 7.09
N SER A 247 28.37 15.28 6.11
CA SER A 247 28.24 15.66 4.69
C SER A 247 26.77 15.95 4.34
N ASP A 248 26.53 17.03 3.61
CA ASP A 248 25.19 17.42 3.11
C ASP A 248 24.54 16.33 2.29
N ARG A 249 25.33 15.59 1.51
CA ARG A 249 24.86 14.44 0.72
C ARG A 249 24.24 13.36 1.61
N VAL A 250 24.85 13.05 2.73
CA VAL A 250 24.33 12.00 3.63
C VAL A 250 23.02 12.40 4.27
N LEU A 251 22.89 13.66 4.73
CA LEU A 251 21.62 14.15 5.26
C LEU A 251 20.53 14.17 4.18
N TYR A 252 20.88 14.61 2.97
CA TYR A 252 19.98 14.58 1.83
C TYR A 252 19.46 13.17 1.54
N GLU A 253 20.35 12.18 1.46
CA GLU A 253 19.98 10.78 1.19
C GLU A 253 19.04 10.22 2.26
N VAL A 254 19.26 10.56 3.53
CA VAL A 254 18.36 10.14 4.62
C VAL A 254 16.98 10.77 4.48
N LEU A 255 16.89 12.08 4.27
CA LEU A 255 15.63 12.79 4.09
C LEU A 255 14.89 12.31 2.84
N GLN A 256 15.59 12.14 1.73
CA GLN A 256 15.00 11.58 0.51
C GLN A 256 14.48 10.15 0.73
N GLY A 257 15.20 9.33 1.48
CA GLY A 257 14.73 8.00 1.85
C GLY A 257 13.42 8.04 2.65
N LEU A 258 13.27 8.99 3.58
CA LEU A 258 12.03 9.17 4.36
C LEU A 258 10.87 9.68 3.49
N ARG A 259 11.11 10.64 2.58
CA ARG A 259 10.11 11.14 1.62
C ARG A 259 9.67 10.06 0.66
N LYS A 260 10.62 9.31 0.11
CA LYS A 260 10.33 8.20 -0.82
C LYS A 260 9.36 7.18 -0.23
N HIS A 261 9.42 6.96 1.07
CA HIS A 261 8.50 6.08 1.80
C HIS A 261 7.29 6.81 2.40
N SER A 262 7.02 8.05 1.97
CA SER A 262 5.89 8.86 2.41
C SER A 262 5.80 9.05 3.94
N ILE A 263 6.93 8.94 4.66
CA ILE A 263 6.99 9.15 6.12
C ILE A 263 6.94 10.64 6.43
N ILE A 264 7.63 11.44 5.61
CA ILE A 264 7.66 12.91 5.72
C ILE A 264 7.31 13.56 4.38
N ASP A 265 6.86 14.82 4.45
CA ASP A 265 6.62 15.70 3.30
C ASP A 265 7.91 16.44 2.85
N ASP A 266 7.77 17.31 1.84
CA ASP A 266 8.88 18.11 1.31
C ASP A 266 9.42 19.14 2.30
N GLU A 267 8.62 19.55 3.27
CA GLU A 267 9.00 20.46 4.36
C GLU A 267 9.56 19.72 5.59
N ASN A 268 9.88 18.42 5.44
CA ASN A 268 10.36 17.53 6.51
C ASN A 268 9.40 17.33 7.68
N ARG A 269 8.10 17.49 7.47
CA ARG A 269 7.07 17.23 8.49
C ARG A 269 6.52 15.82 8.30
N PHE A 270 6.16 15.16 9.38
CA PHE A 270 5.47 13.87 9.29
C PHE A 270 4.13 14.03 8.56
N THR A 271 3.87 13.13 7.62
CA THR A 271 2.59 13.05 6.90
C THR A 271 1.47 12.48 7.76
N ASP A 272 1.84 11.76 8.84
CA ASP A 272 0.96 11.03 9.73
C ASP A 272 1.28 11.37 11.21
N PRO A 273 0.31 11.91 11.99
CA PRO A 273 0.52 12.27 13.39
C PRO A 273 0.73 11.05 14.30
N VAL A 274 0.16 9.89 13.96
CA VAL A 274 0.37 8.65 14.72
C VAL A 274 1.80 8.14 14.53
N VAL A 275 2.31 8.21 13.30
CA VAL A 275 3.71 7.88 12.97
C VAL A 275 4.67 8.87 13.67
N LYS A 276 4.33 10.17 13.72
CA LYS A 276 5.10 11.15 14.49
C LYS A 276 5.22 10.77 15.97
N ARG A 277 4.10 10.41 16.61
CA ARG A 277 4.09 9.93 18.01
C ARG A 277 4.89 8.63 18.20
N ALA A 278 4.83 7.75 17.22
CA ALA A 278 5.63 6.53 17.21
C ALA A 278 7.13 6.83 17.14
N ALA A 279 7.53 7.80 16.32
CA ALA A 279 8.92 8.24 16.20
C ALA A 279 9.48 8.83 17.50
N GLN A 280 8.65 9.52 18.29
CA GLN A 280 9.03 10.01 19.64
C GLN A 280 9.36 8.86 20.60
N ARG A 281 8.83 7.66 20.35
CA ARG A 281 9.01 6.47 21.21
C ARG A 281 10.05 5.48 20.69
N LEU A 282 10.79 5.82 19.62
CA LEU A 282 11.90 5.03 19.09
C LEU A 282 13.09 5.09 20.09
#